data_61c15f2012b48e1797d7c1bfde3028c2
#
_entry.id   61c15f2012b48e1797d7c1bfde3028c2
#
_cell.length_a   1.000
_cell.length_b   1.000
_cell.length_c   1.000
_cell.angle_alpha   90.00
_cell.angle_beta   90.00
_cell.angle_gamma   90.00
#
_symmetry.space_group_name_H-M   'P 1'
#
loop_
_entity.id
_entity.type
_entity.pdbx_description
1 polymer ?
#
loop_
_entity_poly.entity_id
_entity_poly.type
_entity_poly.pdbx_seq_one_letter_code
_entity_poly.pdbx_strand_id
1 'polypeptide(L)'
;TNTRIARRSRDGSRDEAEAVIPRVLGALVRAILVVVMIVTPSLLLPGTAVDVMPVVTLVALFAAGLTFFEYASIYPGLVEFRDAPPFNRIRFGSLFLTVILLTELVIGTTTPTALSQFVSGIGATVGEAIDFPYSPVRLVVLMLPEDADPRHIQLVRDSAGLAYIISLITLAVFVIFQRLRQWPIRNGGFNVWVNLPTFDPTAGGDVVER
;
A
#
# COMPACT_ATOMS: atom_id res chain seq x y z
N THR A 1 -9.89 -15.66 -50.19
CA THR A 1 -9.67 -16.26 -48.84
C THR A 1 -8.54 -15.52 -48.10
N ASN A 2 -7.45 -15.14 -48.78
CA ASN A 2 -6.27 -14.50 -48.14
C ASN A 2 -6.52 -13.10 -47.54
N THR A 3 -7.42 -12.32 -48.14
CA THR A 3 -7.73 -10.95 -47.68
C THR A 3 -8.49 -10.91 -46.34
N ARG A 4 -9.29 -11.93 -46.04
CA ARG A 4 -10.00 -12.05 -44.74
C ARG A 4 -9.07 -12.44 -43.59
N ILE A 5 -8.09 -13.30 -43.88
CA ILE A 5 -7.09 -13.73 -42.88
C ILE A 5 -6.17 -12.56 -42.53
N ALA A 6 -5.71 -11.79 -43.53
CA ALA A 6 -4.86 -10.62 -43.29
C ALA A 6 -5.57 -9.48 -42.54
N ARG A 7 -6.89 -9.32 -42.73
CA ARG A 7 -7.70 -8.33 -41.97
C ARG A 7 -7.86 -8.75 -40.52
N ARG A 8 -8.14 -10.03 -40.27
CA ARG A 8 -8.30 -10.57 -38.91
C ARG A 8 -7.00 -10.51 -38.07
N SER A 9 -5.84 -10.70 -38.71
CA SER A 9 -4.54 -10.57 -38.09
C SER A 9 -4.18 -9.11 -37.76
N ARG A 10 -4.59 -8.15 -38.60
CA ARG A 10 -4.40 -6.72 -38.33
C ARG A 10 -5.32 -6.18 -37.22
N ASP A 11 -6.57 -6.65 -37.16
CA ASP A 11 -7.50 -6.29 -36.09
C ASP A 11 -7.00 -6.86 -34.74
N GLY A 12 -6.58 -8.13 -34.67
CA GLY A 12 -6.02 -8.73 -33.44
C GLY A 12 -4.79 -7.99 -32.95
N SER A 13 -3.87 -7.57 -33.85
CA SER A 13 -2.67 -6.81 -33.41
C SER A 13 -2.99 -5.38 -32.95
N ARG A 14 -4.07 -4.78 -33.42
CA ARG A 14 -4.54 -3.48 -32.92
C ARG A 14 -5.20 -3.60 -31.57
N ASP A 15 -6.06 -4.59 -31.37
CA ASP A 15 -6.73 -4.85 -30.10
C ASP A 15 -5.71 -5.19 -29.01
N GLU A 16 -4.66 -5.94 -29.33
CA GLU A 16 -3.56 -6.22 -28.41
C GLU A 16 -2.76 -4.95 -28.06
N ALA A 17 -2.43 -4.12 -29.03
CA ALA A 17 -1.73 -2.86 -28.80
C ALA A 17 -2.58 -1.87 -28.00
N GLU A 18 -3.88 -1.79 -28.26
CA GLU A 18 -4.82 -0.95 -27.50
C GLU A 18 -4.97 -1.41 -26.05
N ALA A 19 -4.83 -2.71 -25.76
CA ALA A 19 -4.86 -3.24 -24.41
C ALA A 19 -3.54 -3.06 -23.63
N VAL A 20 -2.39 -3.00 -24.33
CA VAL A 20 -1.06 -2.83 -23.70
C VAL A 20 -0.85 -1.42 -23.15
N ILE A 21 -1.26 -0.39 -23.89
CA ILE A 21 -1.05 1.01 -23.51
C ILE A 21 -1.66 1.35 -22.15
N PRO A 22 -2.95 1.08 -21.85
CA PRO A 22 -3.53 1.40 -20.55
C PRO A 22 -2.92 0.57 -19.41
N ARG A 23 -2.45 -0.66 -19.69
CA ARG A 23 -1.75 -1.48 -18.71
C ARG A 23 -0.42 -0.86 -18.30
N VAL A 24 0.42 -0.50 -19.27
CA VAL A 24 1.73 0.12 -19.05
C VAL A 24 1.56 1.48 -18.36
N LEU A 25 0.62 2.30 -18.79
CA LEU A 25 0.32 3.57 -18.15
C LEU A 25 -0.15 3.38 -16.70
N GLY A 26 -1.01 2.40 -16.46
CA GLY A 26 -1.45 2.04 -15.12
C GLY A 26 -0.32 1.53 -14.22
N ALA A 27 0.63 0.77 -14.77
CA ALA A 27 1.82 0.32 -14.06
C ALA A 27 2.73 1.50 -13.69
N LEU A 28 2.94 2.43 -14.64
CA LEU A 28 3.74 3.64 -14.43
C LEU A 28 3.17 4.53 -13.31
N VAL A 29 1.86 4.79 -13.33
CA VAL A 29 1.21 5.59 -12.28
C VAL A 29 1.40 4.95 -10.90
N ARG A 30 1.26 3.63 -10.78
CA ARG A 30 1.46 2.92 -9.52
C ARG A 30 2.92 2.99 -9.06
N ALA A 31 3.87 2.84 -9.97
CA ALA A 31 5.29 2.98 -9.67
C ALA A 31 5.61 4.38 -9.13
N ILE A 32 5.09 5.44 -9.75
CA ILE A 32 5.23 6.83 -9.28
C ILE A 32 4.62 7.01 -7.90
N LEU A 33 3.43 6.47 -7.65
CA LEU A 33 2.77 6.56 -6.34
C LEU A 33 3.59 5.87 -5.23
N VAL A 34 4.25 4.76 -5.53
CA VAL A 34 5.16 4.08 -4.59
C VAL A 34 6.40 4.93 -4.32
N VAL A 35 6.99 5.56 -5.33
CA VAL A 35 8.09 6.52 -5.13
C VAL A 35 7.66 7.65 -4.20
N VAL A 36 6.53 8.28 -4.49
CA VAL A 36 6.00 9.39 -3.68
C VAL A 36 5.82 8.95 -2.23
N MET A 37 5.23 7.77 -2.00
CA MET A 37 5.03 7.25 -0.65
C MET A 37 6.34 7.05 0.12
N ILE A 38 7.37 6.49 -0.52
CA ILE A 38 8.68 6.20 0.11
C ILE A 38 9.46 7.49 0.37
N VAL A 39 9.40 8.46 -0.54
CA VAL A 39 10.18 9.70 -0.44
C VAL A 39 9.51 10.73 0.46
N THR A 40 8.19 10.65 0.68
CA THR A 40 7.42 11.62 1.47
C THR A 40 8.04 11.94 2.84
N PRO A 41 8.42 10.98 3.70
CA PRO A 41 9.04 11.31 4.99
C PRO A 41 10.34 12.10 4.85
N SER A 42 11.17 11.72 3.90
CA SER A 42 12.47 12.39 3.67
C SER A 42 12.34 13.81 3.13
N LEU A 43 11.23 14.11 2.44
CA LEU A 43 10.93 15.44 1.94
C LEU A 43 10.30 16.34 3.01
N LEU A 44 9.52 15.78 3.91
CA LEU A 44 8.77 16.53 4.90
C LEU A 44 9.53 16.75 6.21
N LEU A 45 10.38 15.78 6.62
CA LEU A 45 11.14 15.87 7.87
C LEU A 45 12.25 16.92 7.76
N PRO A 46 12.28 17.94 8.64
CA PRO A 46 13.37 18.90 8.67
C PRO A 46 14.66 18.22 9.15
N GLY A 47 15.78 18.56 8.51
CA GLY A 47 17.10 18.07 8.95
C GLY A 47 17.42 16.63 8.55
N THR A 48 16.72 16.06 7.56
CA THR A 48 17.13 14.78 6.97
C THR A 48 18.58 14.86 6.51
N ALA A 49 19.43 13.98 7.04
CA ALA A 49 20.85 13.97 6.70
C ALA A 49 21.04 13.77 5.18
N VAL A 50 21.94 14.55 4.59
CA VAL A 50 22.24 14.48 3.15
C VAL A 50 22.61 13.05 2.72
N ASP A 51 23.21 12.27 3.61
CA ASP A 51 23.63 10.89 3.36
C ASP A 51 22.47 9.89 3.28
N VAL A 52 21.30 10.23 3.83
CA VAL A 52 20.09 9.36 3.80
C VAL A 52 19.39 9.45 2.45
N MET A 53 19.42 10.60 1.78
CA MET A 53 18.71 10.83 0.53
C MET A 53 19.10 9.85 -0.60
N PRO A 54 20.38 9.52 -0.84
CA PRO A 54 20.74 8.53 -1.86
C PRO A 54 20.16 7.14 -1.57
N VAL A 55 20.16 6.72 -0.32
CA VAL A 55 19.63 5.41 0.10
C VAL A 55 18.12 5.36 -0.13
N VAL A 56 17.39 6.37 0.31
CA VAL A 56 15.92 6.48 0.11
C VAL A 56 15.60 6.49 -1.38
N THR A 57 16.36 7.25 -2.17
CA THR A 57 16.19 7.32 -3.63
C THR A 57 16.39 5.95 -4.28
N LEU A 58 17.46 5.24 -3.90
CA LEU A 58 17.75 3.91 -4.44
C LEU A 58 16.62 2.92 -4.09
N VAL A 59 16.17 2.90 -2.84
CA VAL A 59 15.04 2.06 -2.39
C VAL A 59 13.76 2.41 -3.15
N ALA A 60 13.47 3.70 -3.31
CA ALA A 60 12.29 4.16 -4.04
C ALA A 60 12.33 3.74 -5.52
N LEU A 61 13.48 3.88 -6.18
CA LEU A 61 13.65 3.46 -7.58
C LEU A 61 13.53 1.95 -7.74
N PHE A 62 14.12 1.18 -6.82
CA PHE A 62 14.00 -0.28 -6.83
C PHE A 62 12.55 -0.73 -6.64
N ALA A 63 11.84 -0.17 -5.65
CA ALA A 63 10.45 -0.45 -5.41
C ALA A 63 9.54 -0.03 -6.58
N ALA A 64 9.86 1.10 -7.23
CA ALA A 64 9.17 1.55 -8.45
C ALA A 64 9.37 0.57 -9.61
N GLY A 65 10.61 0.11 -9.82
CA GLY A 65 10.93 -0.89 -10.84
C GLY A 65 10.15 -2.18 -10.62
N LEU A 66 10.20 -2.74 -9.41
CA LEU A 66 9.43 -3.93 -9.05
C LEU A 66 7.92 -3.73 -9.29
N THR A 67 7.38 -2.59 -8.83
CA THR A 67 5.96 -2.27 -9.03
C THR A 67 5.61 -2.15 -10.52
N PHE A 68 6.44 -1.47 -11.28
CA PHE A 68 6.23 -1.33 -12.72
C PHE A 68 6.21 -2.68 -13.43
N PHE A 69 7.25 -3.51 -13.22
CA PHE A 69 7.32 -4.84 -13.84
C PHE A 69 6.17 -5.73 -13.42
N GLU A 70 5.79 -5.72 -12.15
CA GLU A 70 4.68 -6.50 -11.63
C GLU A 70 3.36 -6.15 -12.32
N TYR A 71 3.05 -4.85 -12.46
CA TYR A 71 1.80 -4.40 -13.06
C TYR A 71 1.81 -4.34 -14.60
N ALA A 72 2.98 -4.28 -15.22
CA ALA A 72 3.14 -4.37 -16.67
C ALA A 72 3.05 -5.82 -17.16
N SER A 73 3.43 -6.81 -16.33
CA SER A 73 3.38 -8.22 -16.67
C SER A 73 1.93 -8.73 -16.82
N ILE A 74 1.74 -9.77 -17.62
CA ILE A 74 0.43 -10.42 -17.80
C ILE A 74 0.04 -11.17 -16.54
N TYR A 75 0.97 -11.90 -15.95
CA TYR A 75 0.75 -12.67 -14.73
C TYR A 75 1.40 -12.00 -13.54
N PRO A 76 0.74 -12.04 -12.35
CA PRO A 76 1.33 -11.52 -11.12
C PRO A 76 2.49 -12.40 -10.67
N GLY A 77 3.59 -11.77 -10.23
CA GLY A 77 4.74 -12.46 -9.67
C GLY A 77 4.86 -12.32 -8.16
N LEU A 78 4.50 -11.15 -7.63
CA LEU A 78 4.73 -10.78 -6.24
C LEU A 78 3.48 -10.25 -5.52
N VAL A 79 2.59 -9.55 -6.24
CA VAL A 79 1.46 -8.85 -5.62
C VAL A 79 0.19 -9.67 -5.70
N GLU A 80 -0.25 -10.16 -4.56
CA GLU A 80 -1.56 -10.79 -4.41
C GLU A 80 -2.68 -9.76 -4.56
N PHE A 81 -3.83 -10.19 -5.07
CA PHE A 81 -5.02 -9.35 -5.31
C PHE A 81 -4.74 -8.16 -6.23
N ARG A 82 -3.82 -8.31 -7.18
CA ARG A 82 -3.41 -7.25 -8.12
C ARG A 82 -4.60 -6.58 -8.83
N ASP A 83 -5.56 -7.37 -9.28
CA ASP A 83 -6.75 -6.91 -10.00
C ASP A 83 -7.98 -6.73 -9.11
N ALA A 84 -7.75 -6.39 -7.84
CA ALA A 84 -8.79 -6.02 -6.90
C ALA A 84 -8.79 -4.49 -6.64
N PRO A 85 -9.29 -3.65 -7.57
CA PRO A 85 -9.15 -2.19 -7.49
C PRO A 85 -9.65 -1.57 -6.19
N PRO A 86 -10.79 -1.98 -5.60
CA PRO A 86 -11.27 -1.43 -4.34
C PRO A 86 -10.29 -1.68 -3.20
N PHE A 87 -9.81 -2.93 -3.09
CA PHE A 87 -8.86 -3.34 -2.07
C PHE A 87 -7.53 -2.58 -2.19
N ASN A 88 -6.95 -2.55 -3.40
CA ASN A 88 -5.66 -1.92 -3.63
C ASN A 88 -5.70 -0.40 -3.40
N ARG A 89 -6.80 0.27 -3.75
CA ARG A 89 -6.96 1.71 -3.52
C ARG A 89 -7.08 2.05 -2.04
N ILE A 90 -7.88 1.29 -1.29
CA ILE A 90 -8.03 1.47 0.15
C ILE A 90 -6.71 1.19 0.85
N ARG A 91 -6.04 0.08 0.52
CA ARG A 91 -4.74 -0.30 1.07
C ARG A 91 -3.68 0.77 0.83
N PHE A 92 -3.52 1.23 -0.41
CA PHE A 92 -2.55 2.28 -0.72
C PHE A 92 -2.88 3.58 0.00
N GLY A 93 -4.14 4.02 -0.04
CA GLY A 93 -4.57 5.26 0.60
C GLY A 93 -4.36 5.24 2.12
N SER A 94 -4.64 4.12 2.79
CA SER A 94 -4.41 3.99 4.22
C SER A 94 -2.92 3.96 4.59
N LEU A 95 -2.08 3.26 3.82
CA LEU A 95 -0.64 3.25 4.03
C LEU A 95 -0.05 4.65 3.84
N PHE A 96 -0.43 5.34 2.77
CA PHE A 96 0.04 6.69 2.49
C PHE A 96 -0.41 7.68 3.56
N LEU A 97 -1.68 7.60 3.99
CA LEU A 97 -2.19 8.39 5.12
C LEU A 97 -1.41 8.12 6.39
N THR A 98 -1.12 6.84 6.71
CA THR A 98 -0.31 6.46 7.87
C THR A 98 1.08 7.11 7.80
N VAL A 99 1.75 7.01 6.66
CA VAL A 99 3.08 7.63 6.45
C VAL A 99 3.03 9.14 6.67
N ILE A 100 2.04 9.84 6.10
CA ILE A 100 1.90 11.29 6.29
C ILE A 100 1.66 11.62 7.77
N LEU A 101 0.70 10.98 8.43
CA LEU A 101 0.34 11.32 9.80
C LEU A 101 1.45 10.95 10.80
N LEU A 102 2.18 9.86 10.60
CA LEU A 102 3.38 9.55 11.39
C LEU A 102 4.49 10.57 11.16
N THR A 103 4.67 11.04 9.93
CA THR A 103 5.62 12.11 9.61
C THR A 103 5.23 13.41 10.31
N GLU A 104 3.96 13.80 10.28
CA GLU A 104 3.43 14.97 10.99
C GLU A 104 3.63 14.86 12.52
N LEU A 105 3.43 13.67 13.08
CA LEU A 105 3.67 13.42 14.51
C LEU A 105 5.14 13.67 14.86
N VAL A 106 6.08 13.20 14.03
CA VAL A 106 7.52 13.43 14.23
C VAL A 106 7.88 14.91 14.04
N ILE A 107 7.37 15.58 13.00
CA ILE A 107 7.57 17.03 12.79
C ILE A 107 7.11 17.82 14.00
N GLY A 108 5.99 17.46 14.60
CA GLY A 108 5.44 18.10 15.78
C GLY A 108 6.35 18.09 17.01
N THR A 109 7.35 17.22 17.07
CA THR A 109 8.34 17.21 18.14
C THR A 109 9.33 18.39 18.06
N THR A 110 9.53 18.95 16.88
CA THR A 110 10.44 20.09 16.62
C THR A 110 9.71 21.36 16.27
N THR A 111 8.68 21.28 15.43
CA THR A 111 7.88 22.41 14.94
C THR A 111 6.39 22.14 15.13
N PRO A 112 5.83 22.40 16.34
CA PRO A 112 4.43 22.13 16.61
C PRO A 112 3.48 22.95 15.72
N THR A 113 2.64 22.27 14.97
CA THR A 113 1.54 22.85 14.18
C THR A 113 0.20 22.44 14.78
N ALA A 114 -0.90 23.07 14.39
CA ALA A 114 -2.24 22.66 14.83
C ALA A 114 -2.54 21.21 14.39
N LEU A 115 -2.09 20.83 13.20
CA LEU A 115 -2.25 19.47 12.68
C LEU A 115 -1.42 18.47 13.49
N SER A 116 -0.14 18.75 13.73
CA SER A 116 0.72 17.83 14.49
C SER A 116 0.25 17.67 15.94
N GLN A 117 -0.26 18.73 16.57
CA GLN A 117 -0.85 18.64 17.92
C GLN A 117 -2.12 17.77 17.93
N PHE A 118 -2.99 17.93 16.95
CA PHE A 118 -4.18 17.10 16.81
C PHE A 118 -3.82 15.62 16.61
N VAL A 119 -2.88 15.33 15.71
CA VAL A 119 -2.39 13.97 15.43
C VAL A 119 -1.74 13.35 16.65
N SER A 120 -0.90 14.11 17.36
CA SER A 120 -0.27 13.68 18.62
C SER A 120 -1.31 13.40 19.70
N GLY A 121 -2.33 14.24 19.84
CA GLY A 121 -3.42 14.03 20.79
C GLY A 121 -4.18 12.71 20.54
N ILE A 122 -4.49 12.41 19.27
CA ILE A 122 -5.10 11.11 18.93
C ILE A 122 -4.14 9.97 19.23
N GLY A 123 -2.88 10.08 18.80
CA GLY A 123 -1.86 9.05 19.03
C GLY A 123 -1.69 8.73 20.51
N ALA A 124 -1.54 9.75 21.34
CA ALA A 124 -1.42 9.62 22.79
C ALA A 124 -2.65 8.94 23.41
N THR A 125 -3.85 9.46 23.12
CA THR A 125 -5.10 8.90 23.68
C THR A 125 -5.29 7.44 23.33
N VAL A 126 -5.09 7.08 22.05
CA VAL A 126 -5.24 5.70 21.59
C VAL A 126 -4.08 4.84 22.07
N GLY A 127 -2.83 5.36 22.01
CA GLY A 127 -1.65 4.67 22.47
C GLY A 127 -1.74 4.25 23.92
N GLU A 128 -2.19 5.14 24.81
CA GLU A 128 -2.42 4.83 26.23
C GLU A 128 -3.58 3.84 26.44
N ALA A 129 -4.70 4.03 25.74
CA ALA A 129 -5.87 3.17 25.89
C ALA A 129 -5.62 1.71 25.51
N ILE A 130 -4.71 1.48 24.55
CA ILE A 130 -4.39 0.14 24.06
C ILE A 130 -3.00 -0.37 24.53
N ASP A 131 -2.34 0.33 25.44
CA ASP A 131 -1.07 -0.10 26.03
C ASP A 131 -1.29 -1.06 27.22
N PHE A 132 -1.84 -2.23 26.92
CA PHE A 132 -2.05 -3.30 27.89
C PHE A 132 -1.20 -4.55 27.53
N PRO A 133 -1.01 -5.50 28.44
CA PRO A 133 -0.21 -6.70 28.17
C PRO A 133 -0.64 -7.43 26.91
N TYR A 134 0.34 -7.76 26.06
CA TYR A 134 0.19 -8.43 24.75
C TYR A 134 -0.51 -7.59 23.65
N SER A 135 -0.81 -6.33 23.90
CA SER A 135 -1.33 -5.46 22.84
C SER A 135 -0.27 -5.16 21.78
N PRO A 136 -0.67 -4.86 20.52
CA PRO A 136 0.27 -4.47 19.49
C PRO A 136 1.13 -3.26 19.89
N VAL A 137 0.55 -2.28 20.57
CA VAL A 137 1.27 -1.09 21.05
C VAL A 137 2.31 -1.47 22.12
N ARG A 138 1.94 -2.28 23.11
CA ARG A 138 2.87 -2.76 24.12
C ARG A 138 4.02 -3.54 23.50
N LEU A 139 3.75 -4.41 22.54
CA LEU A 139 4.78 -5.21 21.88
C LEU A 139 5.80 -4.34 21.14
N VAL A 140 5.36 -3.28 20.47
CA VAL A 140 6.27 -2.33 19.79
C VAL A 140 7.10 -1.55 20.82
N VAL A 141 6.51 -1.09 21.90
CA VAL A 141 7.22 -0.39 22.97
C VAL A 141 8.28 -1.30 23.63
N LEU A 142 7.98 -2.58 23.84
CA LEU A 142 8.93 -3.55 24.41
C LEU A 142 10.10 -3.89 23.46
N MET A 143 10.05 -3.52 22.19
CA MET A 143 11.20 -3.67 21.27
C MET A 143 12.26 -2.58 21.47
N LEU A 144 11.96 -1.53 22.23
CA LEU A 144 12.92 -0.48 22.52
C LEU A 144 13.96 -0.96 23.53
N PRO A 145 15.20 -0.43 23.48
CA PRO A 145 16.23 -0.65 24.50
C PRO A 145 15.72 -0.25 25.90
N GLU A 146 16.20 -0.92 26.94
CA GLU A 146 15.81 -0.65 28.34
C GLU A 146 16.21 0.77 28.80
N ASP A 147 17.27 1.32 28.21
CA ASP A 147 17.79 2.68 28.45
C ASP A 147 17.22 3.74 27.50
N ALA A 148 16.17 3.43 26.75
CA ALA A 148 15.57 4.38 25.83
C ALA A 148 15.03 5.63 26.55
N ASP A 149 15.22 6.80 25.92
CA ASP A 149 14.67 8.06 26.43
C ASP A 149 13.15 7.98 26.60
N PRO A 150 12.59 8.39 27.76
CA PRO A 150 11.14 8.40 27.98
C PRO A 150 10.34 9.14 26.91
N ARG A 151 10.90 10.20 26.33
CA ARG A 151 10.27 10.92 25.20
C ARG A 151 10.21 10.06 23.96
N HIS A 152 11.25 9.29 23.70
CA HIS A 152 11.27 8.36 22.56
C HIS A 152 10.27 7.22 22.77
N ILE A 153 10.19 6.67 23.98
CA ILE A 153 9.18 5.65 24.32
C ILE A 153 7.77 6.18 24.10
N GLN A 154 7.49 7.42 24.53
CA GLN A 154 6.19 8.04 24.33
C GLN A 154 5.89 8.24 22.83
N LEU A 155 6.84 8.76 22.06
CA LEU A 155 6.69 8.95 20.61
C LEU A 155 6.39 7.63 19.90
N VAL A 156 7.06 6.56 20.28
CA VAL A 156 6.81 5.22 19.70
C VAL A 156 5.43 4.70 20.08
N ARG A 157 5.01 4.89 21.35
CA ARG A 157 3.67 4.52 21.81
C ARG A 157 2.58 5.27 21.03
N ASP A 158 2.72 6.59 20.89
CA ASP A 158 1.78 7.46 20.16
C ASP A 158 1.71 7.08 18.69
N SER A 159 2.88 6.81 18.08
CA SER A 159 2.98 6.35 16.69
C SER A 159 2.29 5.01 16.49
N ALA A 160 2.51 4.06 17.38
CA ALA A 160 1.88 2.75 17.33
C ALA A 160 0.36 2.84 17.54
N GLY A 161 -0.10 3.68 18.47
CA GLY A 161 -1.51 3.96 18.71
C GLY A 161 -2.19 4.57 17.46
N LEU A 162 -1.54 5.55 16.86
CA LEU A 162 -2.03 6.20 15.64
C LEU A 162 -2.11 5.21 14.47
N ALA A 163 -1.07 4.43 14.23
CA ALA A 163 -1.06 3.43 13.16
C ALA A 163 -2.14 2.36 13.38
N TYR A 164 -2.37 1.96 14.62
CA TYR A 164 -3.39 0.99 14.98
C TYR A 164 -4.80 1.51 14.68
N ILE A 165 -5.14 2.73 15.11
CA ILE A 165 -6.47 3.30 14.84
C ILE A 165 -6.72 3.51 13.35
N ILE A 166 -5.71 3.94 12.58
CA ILE A 166 -5.82 4.05 11.12
C ILE A 166 -6.10 2.68 10.50
N SER A 167 -5.43 1.63 10.97
CA SER A 167 -5.65 0.26 10.49
C SER A 167 -7.07 -0.22 10.77
N LEU A 168 -7.62 0.05 11.96
CA LEU A 168 -9.00 -0.30 12.30
C LEU A 168 -10.01 0.46 11.44
N ILE A 169 -9.81 1.78 11.26
CA ILE A 169 -10.66 2.60 10.38
C ILE A 169 -10.58 2.06 8.95
N THR A 170 -9.41 1.71 8.46
CA THR A 170 -9.21 1.15 7.13
C THR A 170 -9.98 -0.16 6.96
N LEU A 171 -9.92 -1.05 7.95
CA LEU A 171 -10.69 -2.30 7.94
C LEU A 171 -12.20 -2.03 7.91
N ALA A 172 -12.67 -1.10 8.75
CA ALA A 172 -14.08 -0.70 8.77
C ALA A 172 -14.53 -0.13 7.41
N VAL A 173 -13.75 0.78 6.84
CA VAL A 173 -14.01 1.34 5.50
C VAL A 173 -14.05 0.25 4.44
N PHE A 174 -13.11 -0.70 4.48
CA PHE A 174 -13.09 -1.81 3.53
C PHE A 174 -14.34 -2.69 3.64
N VAL A 175 -14.75 -3.06 4.87
CA VAL A 175 -15.96 -3.87 5.12
C VAL A 175 -17.20 -3.13 4.64
N ILE A 176 -17.35 -1.84 4.97
CA ILE A 176 -18.48 -1.02 4.53
C ILE A 176 -18.51 -0.94 3.00
N PHE A 177 -17.37 -0.66 2.38
CA PHE A 177 -17.25 -0.56 0.92
C PHE A 177 -17.66 -1.87 0.24
N GLN A 178 -17.14 -3.00 0.75
CA GLN A 178 -17.46 -4.34 0.24
C GLN A 178 -18.98 -4.62 0.33
N ARG A 179 -19.61 -4.27 1.45
CA ARG A 179 -21.06 -4.44 1.67
C ARG A 179 -21.88 -3.57 0.71
N LEU A 180 -21.53 -2.30 0.58
CA LEU A 180 -22.26 -1.36 -0.26
C LEU A 180 -22.11 -1.67 -1.76
N ARG A 181 -20.95 -2.10 -2.19
CA ARG A 181 -20.63 -2.39 -3.60
C ARG A 181 -20.92 -3.82 -4.00
N GLN A 182 -21.24 -4.71 -3.05
CA GLN A 182 -21.40 -6.14 -3.29
C GLN A 182 -20.23 -6.75 -4.08
N TRP A 183 -19.02 -6.24 -3.82
CA TRP A 183 -17.79 -6.74 -4.43
C TRP A 183 -17.33 -8.02 -3.72
N PRO A 184 -16.84 -9.06 -4.39
CA PRO A 184 -16.57 -9.18 -5.83
C PRO A 184 -17.75 -9.70 -6.67
N ILE A 185 -18.88 -10.07 -6.06
CA ILE A 185 -19.98 -10.84 -6.66
C ILE A 185 -20.62 -10.14 -7.87
N ARG A 186 -20.70 -8.80 -7.83
CA ARG A 186 -21.42 -8.03 -8.85
C ARG A 186 -20.63 -7.77 -10.14
N ASN A 187 -19.31 -7.91 -10.13
CA ASN A 187 -18.44 -7.48 -11.24
C ASN A 187 -17.90 -8.64 -12.10
N GLY A 188 -18.56 -9.79 -12.11
CA GLY A 188 -18.01 -10.98 -12.76
C GLY A 188 -16.97 -11.68 -11.86
N GLY A 189 -16.74 -12.97 -12.05
CA GLY A 189 -15.99 -13.80 -11.13
C GLY A 189 -14.61 -13.24 -10.76
N PHE A 190 -14.26 -13.42 -9.50
CA PHE A 190 -12.91 -13.17 -9.00
C PHE A 190 -11.93 -14.07 -9.75
N ASN A 191 -11.05 -13.47 -10.55
CA ASN A 191 -10.05 -14.22 -11.28
C ASN A 191 -8.91 -14.63 -10.33
N VAL A 192 -8.91 -15.90 -9.93
CA VAL A 192 -7.93 -16.46 -8.99
C VAL A 192 -6.52 -16.40 -9.58
N TRP A 193 -6.36 -16.63 -10.87
CA TRP A 193 -5.08 -16.67 -11.57
C TRP A 193 -4.29 -15.37 -11.55
N VAL A 194 -5.01 -14.26 -11.60
CA VAL A 194 -4.41 -12.91 -11.63
C VAL A 194 -4.22 -12.36 -10.23
N ASN A 195 -4.89 -12.93 -9.22
CA ASN A 195 -4.92 -12.37 -7.87
C ASN A 195 -4.16 -13.20 -6.83
N LEU A 196 -3.84 -14.45 -7.11
CA LEU A 196 -3.10 -15.34 -6.20
C LEU A 196 -1.86 -15.91 -6.91
N PRO A 197 -0.73 -15.19 -6.91
CA PRO A 197 0.49 -15.59 -7.61
C PRO A 197 1.11 -16.91 -7.11
N THR A 198 0.84 -17.27 -5.86
CA THR A 198 1.30 -18.53 -5.26
C THR A 198 0.40 -19.71 -5.58
N PHE A 199 -0.72 -19.49 -6.26
CA PHE A 199 -1.65 -20.55 -6.65
C PHE A 199 -1.11 -21.28 -7.90
N ASP A 200 -0.71 -22.53 -7.74
CA ASP A 200 -0.29 -23.38 -8.85
C ASP A 200 -1.51 -24.07 -9.48
N PRO A 201 -1.88 -23.68 -10.69
CA PRO A 201 -3.04 -24.25 -11.38
C PRO A 201 -2.85 -25.69 -11.81
N THR A 202 -1.60 -26.13 -11.95
CA THR A 202 -1.29 -27.49 -12.41
C THR A 202 -1.47 -28.54 -11.32
N ALA A 203 -1.41 -28.14 -10.05
CA ALA A 203 -1.53 -29.02 -8.90
C ALA A 203 -2.97 -29.36 -8.50
N GLY A 204 -3.98 -28.60 -8.92
CA GLY A 204 -5.33 -28.68 -8.37
C GLY A 204 -6.48 -28.93 -9.34
N GLY A 205 -6.24 -28.97 -10.64
CA GLY A 205 -7.34 -29.01 -11.62
C GLY A 205 -8.22 -27.77 -11.57
N ASP A 206 -9.06 -27.61 -12.55
CA ASP A 206 -9.91 -26.42 -12.75
C ASP A 206 -10.85 -26.17 -11.56
N VAL A 207 -10.45 -25.30 -10.65
CA VAL A 207 -11.28 -24.87 -9.49
C VAL A 207 -12.41 -23.93 -9.94
N VAL A 208 -12.37 -23.46 -11.18
CA VAL A 208 -13.29 -22.46 -11.73
C VAL A 208 -14.51 -23.08 -12.40
N GLU A 209 -14.49 -24.38 -12.71
CA GLU A 209 -15.61 -25.08 -13.37
C GLU A 209 -16.48 -25.92 -12.43
N ARG A 210 -16.49 -25.63 -11.12
CA ARG A 210 -17.44 -26.31 -10.21
C ARG A 210 -18.37 -25.36 -9.50
#